data_c1f15540f4b48dd279a26a5c54410ae8
#
_entry.id   c1f15540f4b48dd279a26a5c54410ae8
#
_cell.length_a   1.000
_cell.length_b   1.000
_cell.length_c   1.000
_cell.angle_alpha   90.00
_cell.angle_beta   90.00
_cell.angle_gamma   90.00
#
_symmetry.space_group_name_H-M   'P 1'
#
loop_
_entity.id
_entity.type
_entity.pdbx_description
1 polymer ?
#
loop_
_entity_poly.entity_id
_entity_poly.type
_entity_poly.pdbx_seq_one_letter_code
_entity_poly.pdbx_strand_id
1 'polypeptide(L)'
;MSTISRRTFLKLAGVAAVATAGASMLTGCSWFDDIDLIVMGSADDGKTYKEVFHKTMPRITVSAATSNLDLVLRLAKEEGPEAYRNAEITVDRDYPGCLTFIKDAETGKETMVIAVKVAMVEVDYEVFVNGKSVSSGKQKFPKGVTSIDEKTAREIIAEVGKNNDKVPTNYEFDRTVANNLKVVDGKIIVALKA
;
A
#
# COMPACT_ATOMS: atom_id res chain seq x y z
N MET A 1 11.89 8.73 -9.04
CA MET A 1 11.53 7.46 -8.38
C MET A 1 10.88 6.55 -9.43
N SER A 2 11.47 5.40 -9.71
CA SER A 2 10.96 4.49 -10.74
C SER A 2 9.93 3.55 -10.12
N THR A 3 8.77 3.42 -10.76
CA THR A 3 7.73 2.47 -10.37
C THR A 3 8.07 1.13 -10.98
N ILE A 4 8.40 0.14 -10.15
CA ILE A 4 8.68 -1.22 -10.63
C ILE A 4 7.36 -1.98 -10.69
N SER A 5 6.92 -2.40 -11.89
CA SER A 5 5.73 -3.23 -12.05
C SER A 5 6.00 -4.66 -11.57
N ARG A 6 4.96 -5.39 -11.11
CA ARG A 6 5.05 -6.82 -10.77
C ARG A 6 5.75 -7.65 -11.87
N ARG A 7 5.48 -7.32 -13.15
CA ARG A 7 6.09 -8.00 -14.31
C ARG A 7 7.58 -7.74 -14.45
N THR A 8 8.06 -6.54 -14.11
CA THR A 8 9.48 -6.19 -14.17
C THR A 8 10.25 -6.87 -13.05
N PHE A 9 9.66 -6.94 -11.85
CA PHE A 9 10.23 -7.67 -10.73
C PHE A 9 10.28 -9.18 -11.00
N LEU A 10 9.23 -9.78 -11.57
CA LEU A 10 9.22 -11.20 -11.96
C LEU A 10 10.27 -11.54 -13.01
N LYS A 11 10.63 -10.62 -13.90
CA LYS A 11 11.75 -10.81 -14.83
C LYS A 11 13.11 -10.77 -14.12
N LEU A 12 13.28 -9.91 -13.12
CA LEU A 12 14.47 -9.86 -12.27
C LEU A 12 14.55 -11.09 -11.34
N ALA A 13 13.44 -11.48 -10.71
CA ALA A 13 13.37 -12.65 -9.82
C ALA A 13 13.43 -14.00 -10.59
N GLY A 14 12.91 -14.03 -11.81
CA GLY A 14 12.91 -15.24 -12.66
C GLY A 14 14.28 -15.69 -13.14
N VAL A 15 15.29 -14.80 -13.12
CA VAL A 15 16.68 -15.15 -13.45
C VAL A 15 17.45 -15.64 -12.22
N ALA A 16 16.99 -15.30 -11.00
CA ALA A 16 17.66 -15.64 -9.74
C ALA A 16 17.14 -16.92 -9.05
N ALA A 17 16.06 -17.53 -9.55
CA ALA A 17 15.45 -18.71 -8.94
C ALA A 17 16.08 -20.04 -9.40
N VAL A 18 17.37 -20.10 -9.60
CA VAL A 18 18.10 -21.37 -9.58
C VAL A 18 18.48 -21.65 -8.14
N ALA A 19 17.59 -22.36 -7.44
CA ALA A 19 17.84 -22.90 -6.13
C ALA A 19 19.11 -23.75 -6.14
N THR A 20 20.19 -23.22 -5.67
CA THR A 20 21.28 -24.01 -5.14
C THR A 20 20.97 -24.38 -3.70
N ALA A 21 20.00 -25.26 -3.54
CA ALA A 21 19.91 -26.05 -2.33
C ALA A 21 21.08 -27.03 -2.34
N GLY A 22 22.10 -26.76 -1.57
CA GLY A 22 23.18 -27.69 -1.30
C GLY A 22 24.58 -27.11 -1.51
N ALA A 23 25.30 -27.08 -0.40
CA ALA A 23 26.75 -26.87 -0.33
C ALA A 23 27.28 -25.44 -0.25
N SER A 24 27.00 -24.76 0.85
CA SER A 24 27.95 -23.78 1.40
C SER A 24 27.77 -23.59 2.91
N MET A 25 27.87 -24.68 3.65
CA MET A 25 27.83 -24.60 5.12
C MET A 25 29.21 -24.37 5.78
N LEU A 26 30.24 -24.00 5.06
CA LEU A 26 31.59 -23.92 5.66
C LEU A 26 32.52 -22.86 5.04
N THR A 27 32.05 -21.66 4.75
CA THR A 27 33.03 -20.58 4.52
C THR A 27 32.56 -19.31 5.24
N GLY A 28 33.25 -19.03 6.35
CA GLY A 28 33.45 -17.75 7.04
C GLY A 28 32.22 -16.85 7.19
N CYS A 29 31.83 -16.65 8.42
CA CYS A 29 30.94 -15.61 8.97
C CYS A 29 30.35 -14.56 8.00
N SER A 30 29.41 -14.94 7.14
CA SER A 30 28.66 -14.04 6.26
C SER A 30 27.64 -13.13 7.02
N TRP A 31 27.64 -13.20 8.35
CA TRP A 31 26.75 -12.43 9.22
C TRP A 31 27.02 -10.92 9.18
N PHE A 32 28.25 -10.52 8.82
CA PHE A 32 28.67 -9.13 8.77
C PHE A 32 28.76 -8.60 7.34
N ASP A 33 28.49 -9.44 6.33
CA ASP A 33 28.45 -8.97 4.95
C ASP A 33 27.32 -7.97 4.78
N ASP A 34 27.60 -6.90 4.07
CA ASP A 34 26.64 -5.88 3.75
C ASP A 34 25.65 -6.39 2.69
N ILE A 35 24.37 -6.27 3.00
CA ILE A 35 23.27 -6.59 2.08
C ILE A 35 22.33 -5.41 1.95
N ASP A 36 21.56 -5.36 0.88
CA ASP A 36 20.54 -4.35 0.68
C ASP A 36 19.23 -4.78 1.34
N LEU A 37 18.67 -3.90 2.17
CA LEU A 37 17.29 -3.98 2.62
C LEU A 37 16.45 -3.02 1.78
N ILE A 38 15.48 -3.56 1.05
CA ILE A 38 14.53 -2.79 0.26
C ILE A 38 13.12 -3.01 0.83
N VAL A 39 12.45 -1.93 1.21
CA VAL A 39 11.03 -1.95 1.58
C VAL A 39 10.22 -1.42 0.43
N MET A 40 9.36 -2.28 -0.13
CA MET A 40 8.41 -1.96 -1.19
C MET A 40 7.05 -1.69 -0.58
N GLY A 41 6.39 -0.62 -0.98
CA GLY A 41 5.11 -0.23 -0.41
C GLY A 41 4.01 -0.07 -1.44
N SER A 42 2.80 -0.52 -1.08
CA SER A 42 1.57 -0.35 -1.87
C SER A 42 0.52 0.41 -1.08
N ALA A 43 -0.06 1.45 -1.70
CA ALA A 43 -1.19 2.20 -1.17
C ALA A 43 -2.53 1.81 -1.84
N ASP A 44 -2.52 0.89 -2.80
CA ASP A 44 -3.65 0.50 -3.64
C ASP A 44 -4.00 -1.00 -3.57
N ASP A 45 -3.93 -1.56 -2.35
CA ASP A 45 -4.26 -2.96 -2.05
C ASP A 45 -3.34 -3.96 -2.81
N GLY A 46 -2.07 -3.63 -2.95
CA GLY A 46 -1.08 -4.51 -3.58
C GLY A 46 -1.11 -4.51 -5.11
N LYS A 47 -1.76 -3.55 -5.76
CA LYS A 47 -1.78 -3.45 -7.23
C LYS A 47 -0.49 -2.86 -7.79
N THR A 48 0.01 -1.80 -7.15
CA THR A 48 1.28 -1.16 -7.49
C THR A 48 2.17 -1.04 -6.28
N TYR A 49 3.49 -1.22 -6.49
CA TYR A 49 4.49 -1.09 -5.43
C TYR A 49 5.52 -0.04 -5.84
N LYS A 50 5.96 0.72 -4.85
CA LYS A 50 7.05 1.69 -4.97
C LYS A 50 8.06 1.41 -3.89
N GLU A 51 9.33 1.67 -4.18
CA GLU A 51 10.37 1.67 -3.16
C GLU A 51 10.08 2.78 -2.16
N VAL A 52 9.99 2.40 -0.89
CA VAL A 52 9.73 3.30 0.24
C VAL A 52 11.04 3.58 0.98
N PHE A 53 11.87 2.55 1.10
CA PHE A 53 13.10 2.60 1.84
C PHE A 53 14.12 1.66 1.20
N HIS A 54 15.38 2.11 1.14
CA HIS A 54 16.50 1.31 0.67
C HIS A 54 17.74 1.67 1.47
N LYS A 55 18.36 0.67 2.08
CA LYS A 55 19.61 0.86 2.82
C LYS A 55 20.46 -0.40 2.80
N THR A 56 21.76 -0.21 2.55
CA THR A 56 22.77 -1.26 2.73
C THR A 56 23.16 -1.34 4.20
N MET A 57 23.15 -2.54 4.77
CA MET A 57 23.48 -2.77 6.19
C MET A 57 23.93 -4.21 6.42
N PRO A 58 24.61 -4.50 7.54
CA PRO A 58 25.05 -5.86 7.86
C PRO A 58 23.88 -6.85 7.86
N ARG A 59 24.10 -8.05 7.33
CA ARG A 59 23.10 -9.14 7.26
C ARG A 59 22.45 -9.42 8.63
N ILE A 60 23.23 -9.39 9.71
CA ILE A 60 22.69 -9.59 11.05
C ILE A 60 21.62 -8.56 11.40
N THR A 61 21.82 -7.31 11.01
CA THR A 61 20.85 -6.23 11.24
C THR A 61 19.57 -6.44 10.43
N VAL A 62 19.71 -6.86 9.16
CA VAL A 62 18.57 -7.18 8.31
C VAL A 62 17.80 -8.39 8.84
N SER A 63 18.51 -9.44 9.27
CA SER A 63 17.91 -10.62 9.89
C SER A 63 17.15 -10.28 11.18
N ALA A 64 17.69 -9.38 12.01
CA ALA A 64 16.98 -8.86 13.18
C ALA A 64 15.74 -8.04 12.81
N ALA A 65 15.81 -7.21 11.77
CA ALA A 65 14.66 -6.45 11.27
C ALA A 65 13.55 -7.36 10.71
N THR A 66 13.91 -8.44 9.98
CA THR A 66 12.93 -9.42 9.48
C THR A 66 12.30 -10.27 10.57
N SER A 67 13.01 -10.47 11.69
CA SER A 67 12.47 -11.12 12.88
C SER A 67 11.55 -10.20 13.69
N ASN A 68 11.68 -8.88 13.51
CA ASN A 68 10.85 -7.87 14.16
C ASN A 68 10.16 -6.99 13.09
N LEU A 69 9.10 -7.54 12.49
CA LEU A 69 8.36 -6.86 11.41
C LEU A 69 7.74 -5.54 11.86
N ASP A 70 7.46 -5.35 13.15
CA ASP A 70 6.94 -4.07 13.66
C ASP A 70 7.93 -2.92 13.45
N LEU A 71 9.23 -3.20 13.53
CA LEU A 71 10.26 -2.21 13.20
C LEU A 71 10.18 -1.80 11.73
N VAL A 72 10.01 -2.77 10.83
CA VAL A 72 9.89 -2.51 9.38
C VAL A 72 8.62 -1.72 9.08
N LEU A 73 7.49 -2.08 9.69
CA LEU A 73 6.23 -1.34 9.53
C LEU A 73 6.35 0.10 10.04
N ARG A 74 7.07 0.31 11.15
CA ARG A 74 7.35 1.67 11.64
C ARG A 74 8.21 2.46 10.67
N LEU A 75 9.30 1.89 10.15
CA LEU A 75 10.12 2.54 9.13
C LEU A 75 9.32 2.87 7.86
N ALA A 76 8.46 1.96 7.42
CA ALA A 76 7.59 2.21 6.27
C ALA A 76 6.60 3.36 6.52
N LYS A 77 6.13 3.56 7.75
CA LYS A 77 5.30 4.73 8.12
C LYS A 77 6.09 6.04 8.17
N GLU A 78 7.33 5.99 8.67
CA GLU A 78 8.19 7.17 8.82
C GLU A 78 8.70 7.67 7.45
N GLU A 79 9.18 6.76 6.60
CA GLU A 79 9.83 7.06 5.34
C GLU A 79 8.86 7.02 4.13
N GLY A 80 7.71 6.38 4.30
CA GLY A 80 6.73 6.16 3.25
C GLY A 80 5.83 7.36 2.96
N PRO A 81 4.94 7.20 1.96
CA PRO A 81 3.98 8.23 1.60
C PRO A 81 3.05 8.56 2.78
N GLU A 82 2.49 9.78 2.76
CA GLU A 82 1.60 10.28 3.81
C GLU A 82 0.44 9.32 4.11
N ALA A 83 -0.05 8.62 3.08
CA ALA A 83 -1.09 7.60 3.22
C ALA A 83 -0.76 6.50 4.25
N TYR A 84 0.53 6.26 4.55
CA TYR A 84 0.94 5.24 5.53
C TYR A 84 0.91 5.74 6.97
N ARG A 85 1.03 7.06 7.20
CA ARG A 85 1.14 7.65 8.54
C ARG A 85 -0.10 7.38 9.39
N ASN A 86 -1.27 7.50 8.76
CA ASN A 86 -2.58 7.38 9.42
C ASN A 86 -3.30 6.06 9.09
N ALA A 87 -2.67 5.17 8.34
CA ALA A 87 -3.25 3.90 7.94
C ALA A 87 -2.64 2.74 8.75
N GLU A 88 -3.42 1.67 8.89
CA GLU A 88 -2.87 0.39 9.28
C GLU A 88 -2.15 -0.22 8.07
N ILE A 89 -0.86 -0.51 8.22
CA ILE A 89 -0.07 -1.18 7.19
C ILE A 89 0.29 -2.59 7.65
N THR A 90 0.36 -3.51 6.70
CA THR A 90 0.69 -4.92 6.95
C THR A 90 1.75 -5.39 5.97
N VAL A 91 2.50 -6.42 6.35
CA VAL A 91 3.43 -7.08 5.41
C VAL A 91 2.63 -7.86 4.37
N ASP A 92 2.93 -7.63 3.10
CA ASP A 92 2.34 -8.38 1.99
C ASP A 92 3.22 -9.58 1.64
N ARG A 93 2.88 -10.73 2.22
CA ARG A 93 3.59 -12.00 1.98
C ARG A 93 3.35 -12.57 0.58
N ASP A 94 2.32 -12.11 -0.12
CA ASP A 94 2.01 -12.52 -1.50
C ASP A 94 2.87 -11.77 -2.53
N TYR A 95 3.61 -10.75 -2.11
CA TYR A 95 4.56 -10.08 -2.99
C TYR A 95 5.73 -11.02 -3.31
N PRO A 96 6.09 -11.19 -4.60
CA PRO A 96 7.14 -12.12 -5.00
C PRO A 96 8.49 -11.79 -4.34
N GLY A 97 9.06 -12.78 -3.67
CA GLY A 97 10.34 -12.62 -2.97
C GLY A 97 10.27 -11.88 -1.64
N CYS A 98 9.06 -11.56 -1.14
CA CYS A 98 8.91 -10.94 0.18
C CYS A 98 9.51 -11.84 1.28
N LEU A 99 10.31 -11.23 2.17
CA LEU A 99 11.01 -11.90 3.26
C LEU A 99 12.01 -12.97 2.80
N THR A 100 12.53 -12.85 1.57
CA THR A 100 13.51 -13.78 1.03
C THR A 100 14.80 -13.05 0.70
N PHE A 101 15.94 -13.67 1.00
CA PHE A 101 17.23 -13.20 0.51
C PHE A 101 17.38 -13.58 -0.96
N ILE A 102 17.58 -12.58 -1.79
CA ILE A 102 17.79 -12.74 -3.22
C ILE A 102 19.26 -12.40 -3.51
N LYS A 103 19.98 -13.33 -4.12
CA LYS A 103 21.36 -13.11 -4.53
C LYS A 103 21.40 -12.78 -6.02
N ASP A 104 21.98 -11.66 -6.36
CA ASP A 104 22.24 -11.31 -7.75
C ASP A 104 23.33 -12.23 -8.32
N ALA A 105 23.06 -12.86 -9.45
CA ALA A 105 23.93 -13.86 -10.04
C ALA A 105 25.23 -13.28 -10.65
N GLU A 106 25.21 -12.01 -11.05
CA GLU A 106 26.35 -11.36 -11.71
C GLU A 106 27.27 -10.70 -10.68
N THR A 107 26.67 -9.98 -9.72
CA THR A 107 27.42 -9.22 -8.72
C THR A 107 27.68 -9.97 -7.43
N GLY A 108 26.93 -11.05 -7.20
CA GLY A 108 26.95 -11.80 -5.94
C GLY A 108 26.32 -11.05 -4.75
N LYS A 109 25.83 -9.84 -4.97
CA LYS A 109 25.21 -9.00 -3.94
C LYS A 109 23.88 -9.58 -3.49
N GLU A 110 23.64 -9.58 -2.21
CA GLU A 110 22.39 -10.06 -1.63
C GLU A 110 21.46 -8.90 -1.28
N THR A 111 20.17 -9.14 -1.49
CA THR A 111 19.11 -8.18 -1.21
C THR A 111 17.99 -8.87 -0.44
N MET A 112 17.50 -8.23 0.62
CA MET A 112 16.26 -8.59 1.29
C MET A 112 15.16 -7.64 0.85
N VAL A 113 14.07 -8.18 0.32
CA VAL A 113 12.89 -7.41 -0.03
C VAL A 113 11.78 -7.65 0.97
N ILE A 114 11.23 -6.57 1.52
CA ILE A 114 10.03 -6.62 2.38
C ILE A 114 8.95 -5.77 1.72
N ALA A 115 7.84 -6.40 1.37
CA ALA A 115 6.70 -5.69 0.83
C ALA A 115 5.69 -5.37 1.93
N VAL A 116 5.19 -4.14 1.93
CA VAL A 116 4.12 -3.70 2.84
C VAL A 116 2.98 -3.11 2.03
N LYS A 117 1.76 -3.26 2.53
CA LYS A 117 0.57 -2.64 1.93
C LYS A 117 -0.32 -2.03 3.00
N VAL A 118 -1.09 -1.01 2.58
CA VAL A 118 -2.15 -0.45 3.41
C VAL A 118 -3.26 -1.50 3.55
N ALA A 119 -3.67 -1.76 4.79
CA ALA A 119 -4.82 -2.62 5.05
C ALA A 119 -6.08 -1.89 4.58
N MET A 120 -6.80 -2.48 3.64
CA MET A 120 -8.02 -1.92 3.06
C MET A 120 -9.25 -2.60 3.63
N VAL A 121 -10.30 -1.83 3.85
CA VAL A 121 -11.62 -2.33 4.27
C VAL A 121 -12.69 -1.78 3.33
N GLU A 122 -13.76 -2.55 3.12
CA GLU A 122 -14.94 -2.03 2.44
C GLU A 122 -15.73 -1.15 3.41
N VAL A 123 -16.05 0.06 2.96
CA VAL A 123 -16.86 1.04 3.68
C VAL A 123 -18.07 1.38 2.81
N ASP A 124 -19.24 1.39 3.41
CA ASP A 124 -20.46 1.83 2.74
C ASP A 124 -20.39 3.34 2.49
N TYR A 125 -20.92 3.79 1.38
CA TYR A 125 -21.11 5.21 1.13
C TYR A 125 -22.55 5.50 0.70
N GLU A 126 -22.98 6.75 0.92
CA GLU A 126 -24.27 7.24 0.47
C GLU A 126 -24.14 8.66 -0.06
N VAL A 127 -24.65 8.88 -1.27
CA VAL A 127 -24.59 10.17 -1.97
C VAL A 127 -25.97 10.84 -1.85
N PHE A 128 -25.97 12.07 -1.36
CA PHE A 128 -27.14 12.92 -1.25
C PHE A 128 -27.01 14.12 -2.20
N VAL A 129 -28.12 14.50 -2.85
CA VAL A 129 -28.25 15.72 -3.64
C VAL A 129 -29.42 16.53 -3.08
N ASN A 130 -29.15 17.74 -2.64
CA ASN A 130 -30.15 18.62 -2.00
C ASN A 130 -30.93 17.90 -0.89
N GLY A 131 -30.23 17.15 -0.04
CA GLY A 131 -30.76 16.41 1.10
C GLY A 131 -31.50 15.11 0.76
N LYS A 132 -31.58 14.70 -0.50
CA LYS A 132 -32.19 13.44 -0.93
C LYS A 132 -31.13 12.42 -1.28
N SER A 133 -31.21 11.21 -0.75
CA SER A 133 -30.34 10.09 -1.14
C SER A 133 -30.60 9.72 -2.60
N VAL A 134 -29.53 9.70 -3.39
CA VAL A 134 -29.60 9.39 -4.83
C VAL A 134 -28.86 8.12 -5.19
N SER A 135 -27.87 7.72 -4.37
CA SER A 135 -27.10 6.50 -4.59
C SER A 135 -26.47 6.02 -3.30
N SER A 136 -26.21 4.72 -3.22
CA SER A 136 -25.38 4.10 -2.19
C SER A 136 -24.54 2.98 -2.80
N GLY A 137 -23.44 2.65 -2.15
CA GLY A 137 -22.55 1.60 -2.61
C GLY A 137 -21.47 1.27 -1.59
N LYS A 138 -20.48 0.50 -2.03
CA LYS A 138 -19.30 0.13 -1.24
C LYS A 138 -18.03 0.51 -1.98
N GLN A 139 -17.04 0.96 -1.25
CA GLN A 139 -15.72 1.23 -1.78
C GLN A 139 -14.65 0.85 -0.76
N LYS A 140 -13.49 0.43 -1.25
CA LYS A 140 -12.34 0.13 -0.41
C LYS A 140 -11.62 1.39 0.02
N PHE A 141 -11.39 1.51 1.31
CA PHE A 141 -10.63 2.59 1.95
C PHE A 141 -9.58 2.02 2.90
N PRO A 142 -8.54 2.80 3.23
CA PRO A 142 -7.62 2.44 4.28
C PRO A 142 -8.35 2.13 5.59
N LYS A 143 -8.00 1.02 6.24
CA LYS A 143 -8.58 0.67 7.54
C LYS A 143 -8.29 1.79 8.56
N GLY A 144 -9.33 2.19 9.29
CA GLY A 144 -9.26 3.30 10.23
C GLY A 144 -9.52 4.67 9.61
N VAL A 145 -9.94 4.74 8.34
CA VAL A 145 -10.38 6.00 7.72
C VAL A 145 -11.52 6.63 8.53
N THR A 146 -11.38 7.91 8.85
CA THR A 146 -12.41 8.70 9.56
C THR A 146 -13.05 9.75 8.69
N SER A 147 -12.41 10.10 7.58
CA SER A 147 -12.90 11.06 6.57
C SER A 147 -12.21 10.82 5.23
N ILE A 148 -12.82 11.29 4.17
CA ILE A 148 -12.23 11.34 2.83
C ILE A 148 -12.02 12.79 2.39
N ASP A 149 -11.10 13.02 1.48
CA ASP A 149 -10.91 14.32 0.86
C ASP A 149 -11.89 14.55 -0.30
N GLU A 150 -12.00 15.80 -0.75
CA GLU A 150 -12.88 16.16 -1.86
C GLU A 150 -12.49 15.46 -3.17
N LYS A 151 -11.20 15.15 -3.37
CA LYS A 151 -10.74 14.44 -4.57
C LYS A 151 -11.31 13.02 -4.60
N THR A 152 -11.17 12.27 -3.53
CA THR A 152 -11.72 10.93 -3.38
C THR A 152 -13.26 10.93 -3.50
N ALA A 153 -13.91 11.93 -2.90
CA ALA A 153 -15.35 12.08 -3.03
C ALA A 153 -15.78 12.35 -4.48
N ARG A 154 -15.03 13.14 -5.25
CA ARG A 154 -15.29 13.36 -6.70
C ARG A 154 -15.13 12.08 -7.51
N GLU A 155 -14.19 11.21 -7.16
CA GLU A 155 -14.02 9.89 -7.81
C GLU A 155 -15.25 9.01 -7.57
N ILE A 156 -15.79 8.98 -6.34
CA ILE A 156 -17.05 8.29 -6.02
C ILE A 156 -18.20 8.85 -6.84
N ILE A 157 -18.36 10.18 -6.85
CA ILE A 157 -19.45 10.86 -7.59
C ILE A 157 -19.36 10.58 -9.09
N ALA A 158 -18.15 10.62 -9.65
CA ALA A 158 -17.93 10.32 -11.06
C ALA A 158 -18.31 8.88 -11.41
N GLU A 159 -18.01 7.92 -10.54
CA GLU A 159 -18.39 6.52 -10.75
C GLU A 159 -19.92 6.34 -10.66
N VAL A 160 -20.54 6.92 -9.64
CA VAL A 160 -22.00 6.90 -9.45
C VAL A 160 -22.71 7.58 -10.64
N GLY A 161 -22.20 8.73 -11.09
CA GLY A 161 -22.79 9.52 -12.18
C GLY A 161 -22.77 8.83 -13.54
N LYS A 162 -21.89 7.85 -13.77
CA LYS A 162 -21.88 7.08 -15.02
C LYS A 162 -23.21 6.35 -15.30
N ASN A 163 -23.92 5.97 -14.23
CA ASN A 163 -25.12 5.16 -14.32
C ASN A 163 -26.32 5.79 -13.59
N ASN A 164 -26.23 7.07 -13.21
CA ASN A 164 -27.26 7.72 -12.40
C ASN A 164 -27.44 9.19 -12.75
N ASP A 165 -28.45 9.49 -13.57
CA ASP A 165 -28.79 10.85 -14.02
C ASP A 165 -29.24 11.81 -12.91
N LYS A 166 -29.44 11.29 -11.68
CA LYS A 166 -29.80 12.11 -10.51
C LYS A 166 -28.57 12.80 -9.90
N VAL A 167 -27.37 12.43 -10.31
CA VAL A 167 -26.14 13.10 -9.92
C VAL A 167 -25.87 14.24 -10.88
N PRO A 168 -25.91 15.49 -10.42
CA PRO A 168 -25.71 16.65 -11.31
C PRO A 168 -24.26 16.74 -11.78
N THR A 169 -24.05 17.25 -12.98
CA THR A 169 -22.71 17.53 -13.53
C THR A 169 -22.06 18.74 -12.86
N ASN A 170 -22.87 19.71 -12.44
CA ASN A 170 -22.44 20.87 -11.66
C ASN A 170 -22.95 20.72 -10.23
N TYR A 171 -22.05 20.66 -9.28
CA TYR A 171 -22.37 20.55 -7.87
C TYR A 171 -21.27 21.16 -6.99
N GLU A 172 -21.66 21.51 -5.77
CA GLU A 172 -20.76 21.85 -4.69
C GLU A 172 -20.96 20.87 -3.53
N PHE A 173 -19.91 20.63 -2.73
CA PHE A 173 -20.07 19.86 -1.50
C PHE A 173 -20.88 20.65 -0.47
N ASP A 174 -21.94 20.06 0.06
CA ASP A 174 -22.78 20.71 1.05
C ASP A 174 -22.08 20.79 2.41
N ARG A 175 -21.46 21.95 2.67
CA ARG A 175 -20.75 22.22 3.92
C ARG A 175 -21.67 22.45 5.13
N THR A 176 -22.98 22.53 4.91
CA THR A 176 -23.94 22.65 6.03
C THR A 176 -24.26 21.29 6.67
N VAL A 177 -23.95 20.20 5.99
CA VAL A 177 -24.07 18.84 6.53
C VAL A 177 -22.85 18.54 7.40
N ALA A 178 -23.05 18.45 8.71
CA ALA A 178 -21.99 18.37 9.72
C ALA A 178 -21.00 17.19 9.53
N ASN A 179 -21.50 16.08 8.97
CA ASN A 179 -20.72 14.86 8.76
C ASN A 179 -20.40 14.60 7.27
N ASN A 180 -20.51 15.62 6.43
CA ASN A 180 -20.14 15.47 5.03
C ASN A 180 -18.68 15.06 4.89
N LEU A 181 -18.40 14.05 4.06
CA LEU A 181 -17.10 13.43 3.84
C LEU A 181 -16.48 12.73 5.07
N LYS A 182 -17.25 12.47 6.11
CA LYS A 182 -16.81 11.73 7.30
C LYS A 182 -17.39 10.33 7.34
N VAL A 183 -16.67 9.44 7.99
CA VAL A 183 -17.18 8.10 8.32
C VAL A 183 -17.97 8.18 9.62
N VAL A 184 -19.26 7.87 9.56
CA VAL A 184 -20.16 7.80 10.72
C VAL A 184 -20.86 6.44 10.67
N ASP A 185 -20.76 5.70 11.74
CA ASP A 185 -21.36 4.34 11.86
C ASP A 185 -20.97 3.41 10.71
N GLY A 186 -19.68 3.50 10.26
CA GLY A 186 -19.15 2.68 9.17
C GLY A 186 -19.58 3.10 7.77
N LYS A 187 -20.22 4.26 7.62
CA LYS A 187 -20.69 4.79 6.34
C LYS A 187 -20.11 6.19 6.07
N ILE A 188 -19.75 6.44 4.82
CA ILE A 188 -19.33 7.77 4.34
C ILE A 188 -20.56 8.48 3.76
N ILE A 189 -20.80 9.69 4.24
CA ILE A 189 -21.83 10.59 3.70
C ILE A 189 -21.16 11.52 2.70
N VAL A 190 -21.70 11.58 1.48
CA VAL A 190 -21.29 12.52 0.42
C VAL A 190 -22.50 13.38 0.06
N ALA A 191 -22.58 14.57 0.63
CA ALA A 191 -23.69 15.48 0.43
C ALA A 191 -23.32 16.60 -0.54
N LEU A 192 -24.18 16.82 -1.55
CA LEU A 192 -24.01 17.76 -2.64
C LEU A 192 -25.17 18.76 -2.67
N LYS A 193 -24.86 19.97 -3.13
CA LYS A 193 -25.80 21.00 -3.61
C LYS A 193 -25.67 21.15 -5.12
N ALA A 194 -26.78 21.16 -5.80
CA ALA A 194 -26.91 21.42 -7.25
C ALA A 194 -27.64 22.73 -7.47
#